data_252edf86e90a47cf9970845b1598ab76
#
_entry.id   252edf86e90a47cf9970845b1598ab76
#
_cell.length_a   1.000
_cell.length_b   1.000
_cell.length_c   1.000
_cell.angle_alpha   90.00
_cell.angle_beta   90.00
_cell.angle_gamma   90.00
#
_symmetry.space_group_name_H-M   'P 1'
#
loop_
_entity.id
_entity.type
_entity.pdbx_description
1 polymer ?
#
loop_
_entity_poly.entity_id
_entity_poly.type
_entity_poly.pdbx_seq_one_letter_code
_entity_poly.pdbx_strand_id
1 'polypeptide(L)'
;PESLEIKDEDGSVIWSQKAFSFVTEDTPSPDTVHPGLWSNAQMNRYYGLFQVHDRIFQVRGYDVTNLTLIAGDTGWIIIDPMSNAEAMRAALELIEKDIEERPIAAVIYTAASVNHYGGVGALLEDAAAAIPIIAPRGFLDAAGTENLFTENSSRRQSEYLYGSLLPASAQGSLFIGKDETTANGTATYLTPNDFIQETGETREIDGVEIQFQLSEDTTGNVAMNLYFPDTK
;
A
#
# COMPACT_ATOMS: atom_id res chain seq x y z
N PRO A 1 17.56 14.31 8.16
CA PRO A 1 16.18 14.41 7.68
C PRO A 1 15.25 14.18 8.86
N GLU A 2 14.20 15.00 8.96
CA GLU A 2 13.14 14.79 9.94
C GLU A 2 12.51 13.42 9.65
N SER A 3 12.29 12.62 10.69
CA SER A 3 11.65 11.32 10.53
C SER A 3 10.20 11.52 10.10
N LEU A 4 9.73 10.72 9.13
CA LEU A 4 8.38 10.78 8.60
C LEU A 4 7.34 10.61 9.72
N GLU A 5 6.42 11.55 9.82
CA GLU A 5 5.17 11.47 10.58
C GLU A 5 4.02 11.96 9.70
N ILE A 6 3.01 11.11 9.50
CA ILE A 6 1.77 11.46 8.81
C ILE A 6 0.70 11.68 9.87
N LYS A 7 -0.05 12.77 9.76
CA LYS A 7 -1.06 13.19 10.73
C LYS A 7 -2.40 13.41 10.03
N ASP A 8 -3.48 13.23 10.80
CA ASP A 8 -4.81 13.65 10.39
C ASP A 8 -5.02 15.16 10.56
N GLU A 9 -6.20 15.64 10.21
CA GLU A 9 -6.60 17.05 10.30
C GLU A 9 -6.60 17.58 11.75
N ASP A 10 -6.80 16.69 12.72
CA ASP A 10 -6.79 17.02 14.15
C ASP A 10 -5.36 17.00 14.74
N GLY A 11 -4.37 16.64 13.94
CA GLY A 11 -2.96 16.54 14.32
C GLY A 11 -2.58 15.24 15.02
N SER A 12 -3.46 14.24 15.05
CA SER A 12 -3.17 12.91 15.57
C SER A 12 -2.26 12.15 14.60
N VAL A 13 -1.29 11.42 15.14
CA VAL A 13 -0.33 10.66 14.32
C VAL A 13 -1.00 9.41 13.78
N ILE A 14 -1.08 9.31 12.45
CA ILE A 14 -1.59 8.15 11.71
C ILE A 14 -0.48 7.15 11.43
N TRP A 15 0.69 7.65 11.04
CA TRP A 15 1.85 6.84 10.71
C TRP A 15 3.13 7.51 11.19
N SER A 16 4.08 6.76 11.74
CA SER A 16 5.32 7.33 12.24
C SER A 16 6.52 6.40 12.08
N GLN A 17 7.47 6.80 11.28
CA GLN A 17 8.81 6.19 11.24
C GLN A 17 9.66 6.58 12.47
N LYS A 18 9.32 7.68 13.13
CA LYS A 18 10.01 8.16 14.32
C LYS A 18 9.89 7.22 15.52
N ALA A 19 8.76 6.53 15.64
CA ALA A 19 8.54 5.55 16.70
C ALA A 19 9.61 4.45 16.70
N PHE A 20 10.19 4.14 15.54
CA PHE A 20 11.18 3.09 15.34
C PHE A 20 12.61 3.63 15.18
N SER A 21 12.89 4.86 15.61
CA SER A 21 14.21 5.50 15.51
C SER A 21 15.32 4.78 16.28
N PHE A 22 14.97 3.88 17.21
CA PHE A 22 15.93 3.03 17.91
C PHE A 22 16.54 1.93 17.02
N VAL A 23 15.91 1.61 15.89
CA VAL A 23 16.47 0.72 14.88
C VAL A 23 17.44 1.53 14.04
N THR A 24 18.73 1.28 14.12
CA THR A 24 19.75 1.99 13.34
C THR A 24 20.51 1.03 12.42
N GLU A 25 21.09 1.56 11.34
CA GLU A 25 21.75 0.75 10.32
C GLU A 25 22.94 -0.04 10.87
N ASP A 26 23.75 0.61 11.69
CA ASP A 26 25.02 0.06 12.19
C ASP A 26 24.90 -0.67 13.53
N THR A 27 23.70 -0.74 14.12
CA THR A 27 23.51 -1.38 15.42
C THR A 27 23.32 -2.89 15.24
N PRO A 28 24.11 -3.73 15.91
CA PRO A 28 23.89 -5.17 15.89
C PRO A 28 22.54 -5.52 16.51
N SER A 29 21.99 -6.68 16.13
CA SER A 29 20.75 -7.17 16.72
C SER A 29 20.87 -7.26 18.25
N PRO A 30 19.92 -6.65 18.99
CA PRO A 30 19.83 -6.86 20.44
C PRO A 30 19.60 -8.34 20.78
N ASP A 31 20.05 -8.78 21.96
CA ASP A 31 19.86 -10.16 22.43
C ASP A 31 18.38 -10.58 22.52
N THR A 32 17.46 -9.60 22.59
CA THR A 32 16.01 -9.81 22.67
C THR A 32 15.35 -9.99 21.31
N VAL A 33 16.08 -9.80 20.20
CA VAL A 33 15.53 -9.80 18.83
C VAL A 33 16.27 -10.82 17.97
N HIS A 34 15.52 -11.62 17.22
CA HIS A 34 16.13 -12.49 16.22
C HIS A 34 16.87 -11.66 15.15
N PRO A 35 18.15 -11.99 14.80
CA PRO A 35 18.95 -11.19 13.87
C PRO A 35 18.28 -10.94 12.51
N GLY A 36 17.56 -11.93 11.96
CA GLY A 36 16.82 -11.78 10.70
C GLY A 36 15.67 -10.77 10.81
N LEU A 37 14.99 -10.71 11.96
CA LEU A 37 13.93 -9.72 12.20
C LEU A 37 14.54 -8.32 12.35
N TRP A 38 15.66 -8.20 13.04
CA TRP A 38 16.38 -6.94 13.16
C TRP A 38 16.85 -6.41 11.80
N SER A 39 17.44 -7.27 10.96
CA SER A 39 17.86 -6.92 9.61
C SER A 39 16.67 -6.47 8.75
N ASN A 40 15.51 -7.12 8.86
CA ASN A 40 14.29 -6.71 8.18
C ASN A 40 13.84 -5.32 8.67
N ALA A 41 13.82 -5.09 10.00
CA ALA A 41 13.47 -3.79 10.56
C ALA A 41 14.44 -2.69 10.09
N GLN A 42 15.75 -2.99 9.97
CA GLN A 42 16.73 -2.06 9.41
C GLN A 42 16.45 -1.71 7.95
N MET A 43 16.01 -2.67 7.13
CA MET A 43 15.61 -2.40 5.72
C MET A 43 14.35 -1.57 5.64
N ASN A 44 13.37 -1.78 6.50
CA ASN A 44 12.11 -1.05 6.51
C ASN A 44 12.23 0.42 6.99
N ARG A 45 13.40 0.84 7.44
CA ARG A 45 13.70 2.25 7.74
C ARG A 45 13.82 3.13 6.49
N TYR A 46 14.05 2.55 5.33
CA TYR A 46 14.15 3.30 4.08
C TYR A 46 12.76 3.63 3.58
N TYR A 47 12.41 4.91 3.63
CA TYR A 47 11.13 5.42 3.15
C TYR A 47 11.33 6.56 2.16
N GLY A 48 10.33 6.81 1.34
CA GLY A 48 10.33 7.85 0.33
C GLY A 48 9.95 7.34 -1.05
N LEU A 49 10.31 8.10 -2.07
CA LEU A 49 10.06 7.81 -3.47
C LEU A 49 11.25 7.09 -4.09
N PHE A 50 10.99 5.95 -4.72
CA PHE A 50 11.99 5.12 -5.37
C PHE A 50 11.63 4.91 -6.83
N GLN A 51 12.52 5.23 -7.74
CA GLN A 51 12.41 4.80 -9.14
C GLN A 51 12.85 3.34 -9.24
N VAL A 52 11.92 2.46 -9.57
CA VAL A 52 12.15 1.01 -9.70
C VAL A 52 12.58 0.67 -11.12
N HIS A 53 11.98 1.34 -12.10
CA HIS A 53 12.27 1.22 -13.53
C HIS A 53 11.99 2.58 -14.20
N ASP A 54 12.33 2.75 -15.46
CA ASP A 54 12.20 4.03 -16.18
C ASP A 54 10.82 4.69 -16.05
N ARG A 55 9.75 3.88 -16.06
CA ARG A 55 8.35 4.35 -15.94
C ARG A 55 7.67 3.93 -14.63
N ILE A 56 8.38 3.22 -13.74
CA ILE A 56 7.80 2.63 -12.53
C ILE A 56 8.43 3.25 -11.30
N PHE A 57 7.59 3.79 -10.44
CA PHE A 57 7.96 4.42 -9.18
C PHE A 57 7.22 3.78 -8.01
N GLN A 58 7.82 3.80 -6.84
CA GLN A 58 7.17 3.34 -5.61
C GLN A 58 7.39 4.34 -4.47
N VAL A 59 6.32 4.68 -3.76
CA VAL A 59 6.41 5.30 -2.45
C VAL A 59 6.39 4.19 -1.40
N ARG A 60 7.46 4.12 -0.61
CA ARG A 60 7.68 3.08 0.40
C ARG A 60 7.76 3.69 1.79
N GLY A 61 7.30 2.95 2.79
CA GLY A 61 7.41 3.33 4.21
C GLY A 61 6.47 4.44 4.67
N TYR A 62 5.49 4.82 3.84
CA TYR A 62 4.42 5.76 4.17
C TYR A 62 3.17 5.07 4.72
N ASP A 63 3.11 3.75 4.53
CA ASP A 63 2.03 2.89 4.97
C ASP A 63 2.54 1.44 5.06
N VAL A 64 1.69 0.50 5.49
CA VAL A 64 1.95 -0.95 5.49
C VAL A 64 2.11 -1.52 4.07
N THR A 65 1.49 -0.91 3.07
CA THR A 65 1.64 -1.22 1.64
C THR A 65 2.45 -0.15 0.92
N ASN A 66 3.11 -0.55 -0.16
CA ASN A 66 3.79 0.39 -1.04
C ASN A 66 2.81 0.87 -2.11
N LEU A 67 2.75 2.19 -2.31
CA LEU A 67 2.10 2.75 -3.47
C LEU A 67 2.99 2.53 -4.70
N THR A 68 2.44 1.96 -5.76
CA THR A 68 3.14 1.86 -7.04
C THR A 68 2.49 2.76 -8.09
N LEU A 69 3.31 3.52 -8.81
CA LEU A 69 2.88 4.39 -9.90
C LEU A 69 3.57 3.96 -11.19
N ILE A 70 2.80 3.92 -12.26
CA ILE A 70 3.31 3.72 -13.61
C ILE A 70 3.06 5.00 -14.40
N ALA A 71 4.12 5.55 -15.01
CA ALA A 71 3.98 6.68 -15.92
C ALA A 71 3.38 6.20 -17.24
N GLY A 72 2.09 6.47 -17.47
CA GLY A 72 1.43 6.31 -18.74
C GLY A 72 1.87 7.40 -19.74
N ASP A 73 1.24 7.42 -20.90
CA ASP A 73 1.53 8.43 -21.92
C ASP A 73 0.99 9.81 -21.53
N THR A 74 -0.13 9.86 -20.81
CA THR A 74 -0.81 11.10 -20.42
C THR A 74 -0.99 11.29 -18.93
N GLY A 75 -0.96 10.21 -18.11
CA GLY A 75 -1.26 10.25 -16.71
C GLY A 75 -0.54 9.19 -15.88
N TRP A 76 -0.92 9.09 -14.61
CA TRP A 76 -0.47 8.06 -13.70
C TRP A 76 -1.44 6.88 -13.67
N ILE A 77 -0.94 5.66 -13.76
CA ILE A 77 -1.65 4.45 -13.38
C ILE A 77 -1.25 4.16 -11.94
N ILE A 78 -2.22 4.22 -11.04
CA ILE A 78 -2.04 4.00 -9.60
C ILE A 78 -2.33 2.55 -9.26
N ILE A 79 -1.40 1.86 -8.62
CA ILE A 79 -1.58 0.49 -8.15
C ILE A 79 -1.56 0.50 -6.63
N ASP A 80 -2.63 -0.03 -6.02
CA ASP A 80 -2.82 -0.15 -4.58
C ASP A 80 -2.68 1.19 -3.83
N PRO A 81 -3.71 2.05 -3.87
CA PRO A 81 -3.65 3.39 -3.30
C PRO A 81 -3.68 3.39 -1.75
N MET A 82 -2.77 2.63 -1.13
CA MET A 82 -2.55 2.59 0.33
C MET A 82 -3.79 2.21 1.16
N SER A 83 -3.66 2.18 2.49
CA SER A 83 -4.71 1.75 3.42
C SER A 83 -5.63 2.89 3.88
N ASN A 84 -5.20 4.14 3.73
CA ASN A 84 -5.94 5.32 4.21
C ASN A 84 -5.64 6.58 3.39
N ALA A 85 -6.55 7.54 3.47
CA ALA A 85 -6.49 8.77 2.69
C ALA A 85 -5.34 9.69 3.10
N GLU A 86 -4.97 9.72 4.38
CA GLU A 86 -3.89 10.56 4.89
C GLU A 86 -2.52 10.11 4.36
N ALA A 87 -2.26 8.80 4.39
CA ALA A 87 -1.04 8.24 3.81
C ALA A 87 -0.98 8.48 2.29
N MET A 88 -2.10 8.32 1.60
CA MET A 88 -2.19 8.57 0.16
C MET A 88 -1.95 10.04 -0.18
N ARG A 89 -2.53 11.01 0.56
CA ARG A 89 -2.25 12.44 0.37
C ARG A 89 -0.77 12.75 0.56
N ALA A 90 -0.17 12.25 1.64
CA ALA A 90 1.26 12.45 1.89
C ALA A 90 2.15 11.87 0.78
N ALA A 91 1.73 10.73 0.20
CA ALA A 91 2.42 10.13 -0.94
C ALA A 91 2.26 10.97 -2.22
N LEU A 92 1.07 11.52 -2.49
CA LEU A 92 0.83 12.43 -3.62
C LEU A 92 1.67 13.69 -3.52
N GLU A 93 1.70 14.34 -2.36
CA GLU A 93 2.54 15.52 -2.11
C GLU A 93 4.03 15.24 -2.40
N LEU A 94 4.51 14.04 -2.03
CA LEU A 94 5.88 13.64 -2.33
C LEU A 94 6.12 13.46 -3.84
N ILE A 95 5.16 12.86 -4.54
CA ILE A 95 5.25 12.62 -5.99
C ILE A 95 5.24 13.95 -6.75
N GLU A 96 4.31 14.84 -6.44
CA GLU A 96 4.22 16.18 -7.06
C GLU A 96 5.49 16.98 -6.86
N LYS A 97 6.07 16.91 -5.67
CA LYS A 97 7.30 17.61 -5.33
C LYS A 97 8.53 17.07 -6.07
N ASP A 98 8.67 15.74 -6.17
CA ASP A 98 9.93 15.09 -6.59
C ASP A 98 9.91 14.62 -8.05
N ILE A 99 8.73 14.46 -8.66
CA ILE A 99 8.61 14.10 -10.08
C ILE A 99 7.83 15.19 -10.82
N GLU A 100 6.50 15.01 -10.91
CA GLU A 100 5.58 15.94 -11.58
C GLU A 100 4.12 15.62 -11.22
N GLU A 101 3.27 16.61 -11.31
CA GLU A 101 1.83 16.45 -11.29
C GLU A 101 1.35 15.91 -12.64
N ARG A 102 0.55 14.84 -12.61
CA ARG A 102 -0.14 14.27 -13.78
C ARG A 102 -1.55 13.85 -13.41
N PRO A 103 -2.50 13.90 -14.34
CA PRO A 103 -3.82 13.33 -14.11
C PRO A 103 -3.72 11.83 -13.84
N ILE A 104 -4.74 11.25 -13.19
CA ILE A 104 -4.85 9.83 -12.96
C ILE A 104 -5.54 9.18 -14.15
N ALA A 105 -4.84 8.29 -14.84
CA ALA A 105 -5.35 7.56 -16.00
C ALA A 105 -6.16 6.32 -15.59
N ALA A 106 -5.74 5.61 -14.55
CA ALA A 106 -6.43 4.45 -13.99
C ALA A 106 -5.99 4.15 -12.56
N VAL A 107 -6.83 3.42 -11.84
CA VAL A 107 -6.51 2.84 -10.53
C VAL A 107 -6.65 1.32 -10.61
N ILE A 108 -5.73 0.57 -10.03
CA ILE A 108 -5.74 -0.89 -10.01
C ILE A 108 -5.66 -1.35 -8.55
N TYR A 109 -6.64 -2.14 -8.11
CA TYR A 109 -6.61 -2.83 -6.83
C TYR A 109 -6.13 -4.25 -7.05
N THR A 110 -4.98 -4.61 -6.48
CA THR A 110 -4.42 -5.96 -6.69
C THR A 110 -5.02 -7.00 -5.75
N ALA A 111 -5.60 -6.59 -4.63
CA ALA A 111 -6.23 -7.48 -3.67
C ALA A 111 -7.43 -6.84 -2.97
N ALA A 112 -8.32 -7.69 -2.44
CA ALA A 112 -9.57 -7.25 -1.82
C ALA A 112 -9.43 -6.80 -0.35
N SER A 113 -8.21 -6.56 0.12
CA SER A 113 -7.95 -6.03 1.46
C SER A 113 -7.92 -4.50 1.46
N VAL A 114 -8.37 -3.87 2.54
CA VAL A 114 -8.38 -2.41 2.73
C VAL A 114 -6.99 -1.78 2.51
N ASN A 115 -5.93 -2.50 2.79
CA ASN A 115 -4.55 -2.08 2.57
C ASN A 115 -4.22 -1.77 1.09
N HIS A 116 -5.03 -2.25 0.15
CA HIS A 116 -4.84 -2.10 -1.28
C HIS A 116 -5.79 -1.07 -1.94
N TYR A 117 -6.75 -0.52 -1.17
CA TYR A 117 -7.71 0.43 -1.74
C TYR A 117 -8.13 1.56 -0.80
N GLY A 118 -7.82 1.47 0.50
CA GLY A 118 -8.39 2.35 1.52
C GLY A 118 -8.05 3.84 1.36
N GLY A 119 -6.95 4.17 0.68
CA GLY A 119 -6.56 5.55 0.41
C GLY A 119 -7.16 6.16 -0.86
N VAL A 120 -7.96 5.41 -1.62
CA VAL A 120 -8.47 5.83 -2.93
C VAL A 120 -9.25 7.14 -2.91
N GLY A 121 -9.89 7.49 -1.81
CA GLY A 121 -10.62 8.75 -1.67
C GLY A 121 -9.76 9.99 -1.83
N ALA A 122 -8.48 9.91 -1.48
CA ALA A 122 -7.54 11.01 -1.67
C ALA A 122 -7.23 11.33 -3.15
N LEU A 123 -7.46 10.35 -4.05
CA LEU A 123 -7.23 10.53 -5.49
C LEU A 123 -8.34 11.32 -6.18
N LEU A 124 -9.50 11.49 -5.55
CA LEU A 124 -10.73 11.88 -6.23
C LEU A 124 -11.34 13.18 -5.72
N GLU A 125 -10.64 13.91 -4.86
CA GLU A 125 -11.12 15.23 -4.40
C GLU A 125 -11.38 16.18 -5.58
N ASP A 126 -10.75 15.92 -6.76
CA ASP A 126 -10.94 16.70 -7.99
C ASP A 126 -11.52 15.91 -9.19
N ALA A 127 -11.70 14.60 -9.08
CA ALA A 127 -12.05 13.76 -10.24
C ALA A 127 -13.54 13.43 -10.29
N ALA A 128 -14.33 14.37 -10.83
CA ALA A 128 -15.69 14.08 -11.31
C ALA A 128 -15.70 13.17 -12.57
N ALA A 129 -14.56 12.71 -13.06
CA ALA A 129 -14.43 11.84 -14.22
C ALA A 129 -14.46 10.37 -13.78
N ALA A 130 -15.16 9.52 -14.54
CA ALA A 130 -15.19 8.08 -14.36
C ALA A 130 -13.81 7.49 -14.72
N ILE A 131 -12.88 7.54 -13.78
CA ILE A 131 -11.58 6.90 -13.92
C ILE A 131 -11.80 5.37 -13.90
N PRO A 132 -11.17 4.58 -14.78
CA PRO A 132 -11.17 3.14 -14.68
C PRO A 132 -10.59 2.70 -13.31
N ILE A 133 -11.39 1.95 -12.54
CA ILE A 133 -10.93 1.27 -11.33
C ILE A 133 -11.01 -0.21 -11.59
N ILE A 134 -9.85 -0.82 -11.77
CA ILE A 134 -9.69 -2.21 -12.21
C ILE A 134 -9.41 -3.09 -11.00
N ALA A 135 -10.10 -4.21 -10.90
CA ALA A 135 -9.92 -5.16 -9.81
C ALA A 135 -10.02 -6.62 -10.31
N PRO A 136 -9.54 -7.62 -9.58
CA PRO A 136 -9.75 -9.02 -9.92
C PRO A 136 -11.24 -9.42 -9.76
N ARG A 137 -11.70 -10.37 -10.57
CA ARG A 137 -13.04 -10.96 -10.40
C ARG A 137 -13.22 -11.47 -8.97
N GLY A 138 -14.42 -11.35 -8.41
CA GLY A 138 -14.70 -11.75 -7.03
C GLY A 138 -14.30 -10.70 -5.97
N PHE A 139 -13.68 -9.60 -6.38
CA PHE A 139 -13.25 -8.53 -5.46
C PHE A 139 -14.37 -8.03 -4.55
N LEU A 140 -15.56 -7.78 -5.09
CA LEU A 140 -16.69 -7.23 -4.33
C LEU A 140 -17.14 -8.16 -3.20
N ASP A 141 -17.24 -9.45 -3.50
CA ASP A 141 -17.64 -10.45 -2.51
C ASP A 141 -16.57 -10.63 -1.43
N ALA A 142 -15.30 -10.66 -1.84
CA ALA A 142 -14.17 -10.81 -0.91
C ALA A 142 -14.01 -9.59 0.00
N ALA A 143 -14.03 -8.37 -0.54
CA ALA A 143 -13.94 -7.14 0.25
C ALA A 143 -15.13 -6.99 1.23
N GLY A 144 -16.34 -7.37 0.81
CA GLY A 144 -17.50 -7.39 1.68
C GLY A 144 -17.36 -8.41 2.82
N THR A 145 -16.85 -9.60 2.53
CA THR A 145 -16.64 -10.66 3.52
C THR A 145 -15.55 -10.28 4.52
N GLU A 146 -14.42 -9.77 4.06
CA GLU A 146 -13.32 -9.34 4.92
C GLU A 146 -13.78 -8.26 5.91
N ASN A 147 -14.39 -7.21 5.42
CA ASN A 147 -14.79 -6.08 6.24
C ASN A 147 -15.95 -6.36 7.20
N LEU A 148 -16.89 -7.26 6.84
CA LEU A 148 -18.07 -7.50 7.66
C LEU A 148 -17.92 -8.70 8.63
N PHE A 149 -17.18 -9.74 8.25
CA PHE A 149 -17.18 -10.99 8.99
C PHE A 149 -15.85 -11.35 9.63
N THR A 150 -14.72 -10.96 9.04
CA THR A 150 -13.40 -11.41 9.50
C THR A 150 -12.56 -10.34 10.16
N GLU A 151 -12.88 -9.05 10.01
CA GLU A 151 -12.10 -7.92 10.53
C GLU A 151 -11.68 -8.10 11.98
N ASN A 152 -12.63 -8.38 12.89
CA ASN A 152 -12.33 -8.54 14.32
C ASN A 152 -11.41 -9.72 14.64
N SER A 153 -11.54 -10.82 13.92
CA SER A 153 -10.69 -12.00 14.13
C SER A 153 -9.31 -11.79 13.56
N SER A 154 -9.22 -11.19 12.37
CA SER A 154 -7.95 -10.85 11.71
C SER A 154 -7.16 -9.83 12.52
N ARG A 155 -7.83 -8.78 13.03
CA ARG A 155 -7.20 -7.80 13.91
C ARG A 155 -6.63 -8.43 15.17
N ARG A 156 -7.38 -9.28 15.88
CA ARG A 156 -6.88 -9.97 17.08
C ARG A 156 -5.71 -10.90 16.76
N GLN A 157 -5.74 -11.55 15.62
CA GLN A 157 -4.65 -12.41 15.17
C GLN A 157 -3.39 -11.58 14.89
N SER A 158 -3.52 -10.44 14.22
CA SER A 158 -2.42 -9.52 13.94
C SER A 158 -1.84 -8.94 15.22
N GLU A 159 -2.68 -8.47 16.16
CA GLU A 159 -2.24 -7.98 17.49
C GLU A 159 -1.39 -9.02 18.23
N TYR A 160 -1.78 -10.30 18.16
CA TYR A 160 -1.05 -11.39 18.80
C TYR A 160 0.24 -11.76 18.07
N LEU A 161 0.20 -11.82 16.73
CA LEU A 161 1.35 -12.23 15.92
C LEU A 161 2.46 -11.18 15.86
N TYR A 162 2.07 -9.90 15.79
CA TYR A 162 3.01 -8.80 15.55
C TYR A 162 3.30 -7.95 16.78
N GLY A 163 2.57 -8.17 17.88
CA GLY A 163 2.78 -7.44 19.12
C GLY A 163 2.46 -5.95 19.01
N SER A 164 1.51 -5.56 18.15
CA SER A 164 1.16 -4.15 17.89
C SER A 164 0.66 -3.39 19.12
N LEU A 165 0.20 -4.09 20.16
CA LEU A 165 -0.17 -3.49 21.44
C LEU A 165 1.03 -3.20 22.36
N LEU A 166 2.22 -3.68 22.01
CA LEU A 166 3.44 -3.42 22.76
C LEU A 166 4.07 -2.10 22.32
N PRO A 167 4.76 -1.38 23.22
CA PRO A 167 5.46 -0.17 22.85
C PRO A 167 6.58 -0.48 21.84
N ALA A 168 6.83 0.44 20.91
CA ALA A 168 7.92 0.35 19.96
C ALA A 168 9.27 0.32 20.69
N SER A 169 9.93 -0.84 20.69
CA SER A 169 11.23 -1.05 21.34
C SER A 169 11.84 -2.39 20.95
N ALA A 170 13.11 -2.61 21.26
CA ALA A 170 13.80 -3.88 21.08
C ALA A 170 13.22 -5.03 21.93
N GLN A 171 12.35 -4.76 22.89
CA GLN A 171 11.69 -5.72 23.78
C GLN A 171 10.17 -5.76 23.55
N GLY A 172 9.66 -4.99 22.61
CA GLY A 172 8.27 -4.85 22.28
C GLY A 172 8.02 -5.00 20.79
N SER A 173 7.25 -4.06 20.20
CA SER A 173 6.97 -4.07 18.78
C SER A 173 8.16 -3.54 17.98
N LEU A 174 8.49 -4.24 16.88
CA LEU A 174 9.43 -3.83 15.86
C LEU A 174 8.69 -3.55 14.56
N PHE A 175 9.11 -2.53 13.84
CA PHE A 175 8.57 -2.25 12.51
C PHE A 175 9.01 -3.30 11.51
N ILE A 176 8.13 -4.22 11.15
CA ILE A 176 8.39 -5.29 10.19
C ILE A 176 7.72 -5.08 8.83
N GLY A 177 7.04 -3.94 8.64
CA GLY A 177 6.38 -3.61 7.37
C GLY A 177 5.14 -4.45 7.07
N LYS A 178 4.48 -5.00 8.10
CA LYS A 178 3.24 -5.75 7.94
C LYS A 178 2.33 -5.54 9.15
N ASP A 179 1.10 -5.09 8.90
CA ASP A 179 -0.08 -5.02 9.80
C ASP A 179 0.11 -4.43 11.20
N GLU A 180 1.18 -3.71 11.44
CA GLU A 180 1.56 -3.32 12.80
C GLU A 180 0.82 -2.15 13.35
N THR A 181 0.36 -1.35 12.50
CA THR A 181 -0.63 -0.35 12.79
C THR A 181 -1.56 -0.38 11.60
N THR A 182 -2.69 -1.05 11.72
CA THR A 182 -3.84 -0.62 10.94
C THR A 182 -3.89 0.88 11.14
N ALA A 183 -3.57 1.59 10.10
CA ALA A 183 -3.49 3.03 10.17
C ALA A 183 -4.77 3.52 10.85
N ASN A 184 -4.62 4.32 11.89
CA ASN A 184 -5.76 4.99 12.52
C ASN A 184 -6.38 6.03 11.57
N GLY A 185 -6.03 6.00 10.28
CA GLY A 185 -6.47 6.92 9.24
C GLY A 185 -7.84 6.59 8.68
N THR A 186 -8.29 7.44 7.78
CA THR A 186 -9.60 7.34 7.13
C THR A 186 -9.53 6.38 5.96
N ALA A 187 -10.06 5.18 6.12
CA ALA A 187 -10.24 4.26 5.01
C ALA A 187 -11.45 4.67 4.16
N THR A 188 -11.24 4.73 2.86
CA THR A 188 -12.24 5.07 1.85
C THR A 188 -12.47 3.90 0.92
N TYR A 189 -13.57 3.91 0.19
CA TYR A 189 -13.90 2.87 -0.76
C TYR A 189 -14.55 3.44 -2.01
N LEU A 190 -14.03 3.04 -3.16
CA LEU A 190 -14.68 3.25 -4.44
C LEU A 190 -14.87 1.91 -5.13
N THR A 191 -16.09 1.69 -5.57
CA THR A 191 -16.45 0.46 -6.25
C THR A 191 -15.69 0.33 -7.58
N PRO A 192 -14.94 -0.76 -7.81
CA PRO A 192 -14.36 -1.04 -9.11
C PRO A 192 -15.43 -1.06 -10.21
N ASN A 193 -15.09 -0.53 -11.37
CA ASN A 193 -15.98 -0.46 -12.53
C ASN A 193 -15.48 -1.30 -13.72
N ASP A 194 -14.31 -1.94 -13.59
CA ASP A 194 -13.75 -2.90 -14.55
C ASP A 194 -13.12 -4.09 -13.81
N PHE A 195 -13.26 -5.31 -14.35
CA PHE A 195 -12.83 -6.52 -13.67
C PHE A 195 -12.03 -7.42 -14.61
N ILE A 196 -10.87 -7.86 -14.15
CA ILE A 196 -10.08 -8.91 -14.80
C ILE A 196 -10.75 -10.26 -14.57
N GLN A 197 -11.10 -10.96 -15.66
CA GLN A 197 -11.91 -12.16 -15.61
C GLN A 197 -11.08 -13.45 -15.57
N GLU A 198 -9.90 -13.44 -16.19
CA GLU A 198 -9.06 -14.65 -16.32
C GLU A 198 -7.56 -14.33 -16.31
N THR A 199 -6.77 -15.30 -15.88
CA THR A 199 -5.31 -15.25 -15.95
C THR A 199 -4.84 -15.20 -17.40
N GLY A 200 -3.89 -14.28 -17.70
CA GLY A 200 -3.36 -14.05 -19.03
C GLY A 200 -4.08 -12.94 -19.80
N GLU A 201 -5.16 -12.39 -19.24
CA GLU A 201 -5.81 -11.21 -19.81
C GLU A 201 -4.81 -10.05 -19.91
N THR A 202 -4.78 -9.39 -21.04
CA THR A 202 -3.88 -8.25 -21.32
C THR A 202 -4.71 -7.01 -21.61
N ARG A 203 -4.31 -5.88 -21.05
CA ARG A 203 -4.90 -4.55 -21.30
C ARG A 203 -3.81 -3.57 -21.67
N GLU A 204 -4.12 -2.66 -22.56
CA GLU A 204 -3.37 -1.44 -22.79
C GLU A 204 -4.06 -0.29 -22.02
N ILE A 205 -3.36 0.29 -21.07
CA ILE A 205 -3.85 1.37 -20.22
C ILE A 205 -2.90 2.55 -20.39
N ASP A 206 -3.40 3.65 -20.93
CA ASP A 206 -2.61 4.87 -21.17
C ASP A 206 -1.23 4.58 -21.80
N GLY A 207 -1.21 3.72 -22.85
CA GLY A 207 0.00 3.33 -23.58
C GLY A 207 0.93 2.35 -22.85
N VAL A 208 0.45 1.74 -21.77
CA VAL A 208 1.18 0.70 -21.03
C VAL A 208 0.48 -0.65 -21.18
N GLU A 209 1.19 -1.65 -21.73
CA GLU A 209 0.68 -3.02 -21.77
C GLU A 209 0.85 -3.69 -20.41
N ILE A 210 -0.24 -4.24 -19.88
CA ILE A 210 -0.27 -4.95 -18.59
C ILE A 210 -0.93 -6.30 -18.81
N GLN A 211 -0.24 -7.38 -18.47
CA GLN A 211 -0.80 -8.71 -18.39
C GLN A 211 -1.14 -9.07 -16.95
N PHE A 212 -2.34 -9.60 -16.73
CA PHE A 212 -2.86 -9.91 -15.41
C PHE A 212 -2.81 -11.41 -15.12
N GLN A 213 -2.42 -11.76 -13.90
CA GLN A 213 -2.45 -13.12 -13.39
C GLN A 213 -3.30 -13.16 -12.12
N LEU A 214 -4.48 -13.75 -12.19
CA LEU A 214 -5.33 -13.96 -11.03
C LEU A 214 -4.69 -15.00 -10.09
N SER A 215 -4.65 -14.69 -8.80
CA SER A 215 -4.31 -15.65 -7.75
C SER A 215 -5.59 -16.29 -7.25
N GLU A 216 -5.79 -17.55 -7.57
CA GLU A 216 -6.88 -18.36 -7.03
C GLU A 216 -6.41 -18.96 -5.71
N ASP A 217 -6.57 -18.22 -4.62
CA ASP A 217 -6.25 -18.74 -3.30
C ASP A 217 -7.41 -19.59 -2.78
N THR A 218 -7.07 -20.77 -2.28
CA THR A 218 -8.00 -21.68 -1.62
C THR A 218 -8.53 -21.15 -0.28
N THR A 219 -7.95 -20.08 0.23
CA THR A 219 -8.35 -19.41 1.49
C THR A 219 -9.39 -18.30 1.30
N GLY A 220 -9.80 -18.04 0.04
CA GLY A 220 -10.79 -17.01 -0.28
C GLY A 220 -10.22 -15.60 -0.48
N ASN A 221 -8.90 -15.45 -0.43
CA ASN A 221 -8.25 -14.20 -0.78
C ASN A 221 -8.30 -13.99 -2.30
N VAL A 222 -8.91 -12.90 -2.72
CA VAL A 222 -8.95 -12.50 -4.12
C VAL A 222 -7.82 -11.53 -4.37
N ALA A 223 -6.87 -11.94 -5.22
CA ALA A 223 -5.71 -11.12 -5.58
C ALA A 223 -5.29 -11.34 -7.03
N MET A 224 -4.43 -10.46 -7.55
CA MET A 224 -3.81 -10.61 -8.87
C MET A 224 -2.39 -10.05 -8.87
N ASN A 225 -1.54 -10.62 -9.73
CA ASN A 225 -0.24 -10.11 -10.08
C ASN A 225 -0.31 -9.37 -11.42
N LEU A 226 0.59 -8.42 -11.61
CA LEU A 226 0.73 -7.59 -12.80
C LEU A 226 2.08 -7.88 -13.44
N TYR A 227 2.08 -8.16 -14.74
CA TYR A 227 3.28 -8.33 -15.52
C TYR A 227 3.33 -7.26 -16.61
N PHE A 228 4.48 -6.61 -16.75
CA PHE A 228 4.74 -5.53 -17.71
C PHE A 228 5.70 -6.05 -18.79
N PRO A 229 5.20 -6.49 -19.97
CA PRO A 229 6.02 -7.11 -21.01
C PRO A 229 7.14 -6.21 -21.53
N ASP A 230 6.89 -4.91 -21.57
CA ASP A 230 7.81 -3.91 -22.13
C ASP A 230 8.92 -3.47 -21.16
N THR A 231 8.83 -3.89 -19.89
CA THR A 231 9.84 -3.60 -18.87
C THR A 231 10.77 -4.80 -18.70
N LYS A 232 11.75 -4.96 -19.61
CA LYS A 232 12.74 -6.06 -19.57
C LYS A 232 14.07 -5.59 -19.02
#